data_56901af3a3489a8b9536c6a19ed8ba11
#
_entry.id   56901af3a3489a8b9536c6a19ed8ba11
#
_cell.length_a   1.000
_cell.length_b   1.000
_cell.length_c   1.000
_cell.angle_alpha   90.00
_cell.angle_beta   90.00
_cell.angle_gamma   90.00
#
_symmetry.space_group_name_H-M   'P 1'
#
loop_
_entity.id
_entity.type
_entity.pdbx_description
1 polymer ?
#
loop_
_entity_poly.entity_id
_entity_poly.type
_entity_poly.pdbx_seq_one_letter_code
_entity_poly.pdbx_strand_id
1 'polypeptide(L)'
;KILFIGPADMSKKVNGVLQTYPNLEAVVGCLKEAALENGAAFWSMYDVMGGKNSMIKWVEHQPAWASKDYVHFTQQGATRIAELFVQTFMIYYDYYHFLKRNPQWNANDLIIE
;
A
#
# COMPACT_ATOMS: atom_id res chain seq x y z
N LYS A 1 1.37 19.15 5.50
CA LYS A 1 1.86 17.76 5.54
C LYS A 1 1.33 17.03 4.32
N ILE A 2 2.12 16.14 3.74
CA ILE A 2 1.82 15.41 2.50
C ILE A 2 1.85 13.92 2.81
N LEU A 3 0.85 13.19 2.29
CA LEU A 3 0.83 11.74 2.23
C LEU A 3 0.87 11.32 0.76
N PHE A 4 1.88 10.54 0.39
CA PHE A 4 1.91 9.87 -0.91
C PHE A 4 1.25 8.50 -0.82
N ILE A 5 0.39 8.21 -1.79
CA ILE A 5 -0.16 6.86 -2.00
C ILE A 5 0.60 6.27 -3.18
N GLY A 6 1.34 5.20 -2.90
CA GLY A 6 2.10 4.49 -3.92
C GLY A 6 1.20 3.72 -4.89
N PRO A 7 1.72 3.31 -6.06
CA PRO A 7 0.95 2.60 -7.06
C PRO A 7 0.47 1.23 -6.58
N ALA A 8 -0.61 0.74 -7.19
CA ALA A 8 -1.05 -0.63 -7.06
C ALA A 8 -0.09 -1.59 -7.76
N ASP A 9 -0.15 -2.90 -7.40
CA ASP A 9 0.39 -3.92 -8.30
C ASP A 9 -0.39 -3.90 -9.61
N MET A 10 0.30 -4.21 -10.69
CA MET A 10 -0.30 -4.45 -12.00
C MET A 10 0.50 -5.54 -12.71
N SER A 11 -0.16 -6.34 -13.49
CA SER A 11 0.47 -7.51 -14.10
C SER A 11 0.33 -7.52 -15.63
N LYS A 12 1.34 -8.07 -16.28
CA LYS A 12 1.35 -8.34 -17.71
C LYS A 12 2.04 -9.64 -18.05
N LYS A 13 1.84 -10.14 -19.25
CA LYS A 13 2.62 -11.27 -19.74
C LYS A 13 4.02 -10.84 -20.11
N VAL A 14 5.01 -11.50 -19.55
CA VAL A 14 6.43 -11.37 -19.87
C VAL A 14 6.92 -12.77 -20.27
N ASN A 15 7.36 -12.93 -21.51
CA ASN A 15 7.73 -14.24 -22.05
C ASN A 15 6.65 -15.31 -21.86
N GLY A 16 5.37 -14.91 -22.05
CA GLY A 16 4.23 -15.82 -21.93
C GLY A 16 3.74 -16.07 -20.50
N VAL A 17 4.45 -15.59 -19.48
CA VAL A 17 4.09 -15.75 -18.07
C VAL A 17 3.50 -14.46 -17.53
N LEU A 18 2.31 -14.55 -16.89
CA LEU A 18 1.67 -13.44 -16.23
C LEU A 18 2.40 -13.12 -14.92
N GLN A 19 2.84 -11.89 -14.77
CA GLN A 19 3.58 -11.43 -13.59
C GLN A 19 3.47 -9.92 -13.41
N THR A 20 3.83 -9.44 -12.22
CA THR A 20 3.99 -7.99 -11.95
C THR A 20 4.84 -7.32 -13.03
N TYR A 21 4.46 -6.12 -13.44
CA TYR A 21 5.24 -5.31 -14.38
C TYR A 21 6.71 -5.24 -13.94
N PRO A 22 7.65 -5.49 -14.87
CA PRO A 22 9.07 -5.27 -14.61
C PRO A 22 9.30 -3.85 -14.08
N ASN A 23 10.21 -3.70 -13.13
CA ASN A 23 10.55 -2.44 -12.47
C ASN A 23 9.49 -1.82 -11.55
N LEU A 24 8.28 -2.37 -11.41
CA LEU A 24 7.27 -1.79 -10.53
C LEU A 24 7.76 -1.73 -9.08
N GLU A 25 8.39 -2.78 -8.59
CA GLU A 25 8.97 -2.82 -7.23
C GLU A 25 10.03 -1.73 -7.04
N ALA A 26 10.88 -1.50 -8.04
CA ALA A 26 11.87 -0.43 -8.01
C ALA A 26 11.22 0.95 -7.99
N VAL A 27 10.15 1.16 -8.77
CA VAL A 27 9.38 2.41 -8.78
C VAL A 27 8.74 2.66 -7.41
N VAL A 28 8.12 1.66 -6.81
CA VAL A 28 7.54 1.77 -5.46
C VAL A 28 8.61 2.15 -4.43
N GLY A 29 9.77 1.50 -4.47
CA GLY A 29 10.90 1.80 -3.61
C GLY A 29 11.41 3.23 -3.76
N CYS A 30 11.63 3.69 -4.99
CA CYS A 30 12.07 5.07 -5.28
C CYS A 30 11.06 6.11 -4.82
N LEU A 31 9.76 5.89 -5.04
CA LEU A 31 8.72 6.81 -4.59
C LEU A 31 8.67 6.90 -3.06
N LYS A 32 8.78 5.76 -2.37
CA LYS A 32 8.82 5.71 -0.91
C LYS A 32 10.03 6.48 -0.37
N GLU A 33 11.21 6.21 -0.90
CA GLU A 33 12.44 6.88 -0.50
C GLU A 33 12.35 8.40 -0.70
N ALA A 34 11.93 8.84 -1.90
CA ALA A 34 11.75 10.25 -2.21
C ALA A 34 10.72 10.92 -1.29
N ALA A 35 9.60 10.27 -0.98
CA ALA A 35 8.61 10.80 -0.05
C ALA A 35 9.19 11.02 1.34
N LEU A 36 9.85 10.00 1.89
CA LEU A 36 10.42 10.05 3.25
C LEU A 36 11.55 11.06 3.35
N GLU A 37 12.46 11.13 2.37
CA GLU A 37 13.56 12.11 2.32
C GLU A 37 13.05 13.57 2.29
N ASN A 38 11.85 13.80 1.75
CA ASN A 38 11.23 15.11 1.71
C ASN A 38 10.20 15.35 2.84
N GLY A 39 10.24 14.54 3.90
CA GLY A 39 9.38 14.71 5.07
C GLY A 39 7.89 14.41 4.84
N ALA A 40 7.57 13.70 3.76
CA ALA A 40 6.22 13.23 3.48
C ALA A 40 6.02 11.82 4.07
N ALA A 41 4.77 11.46 4.34
CA ALA A 41 4.40 10.08 4.64
C ALA A 41 4.17 9.30 3.33
N PHE A 42 4.30 7.98 3.39
CA PHE A 42 4.07 7.10 2.25
C PHE A 42 3.18 5.92 2.65
N TRP A 43 2.12 5.68 1.88
CA TRP A 43 1.29 4.48 2.00
C TRP A 43 1.44 3.64 0.74
N SER A 44 1.90 2.40 0.90
CA SER A 44 2.18 1.51 -0.22
C SER A 44 0.96 0.66 -0.55
N MET A 45 0.22 1.05 -1.58
CA MET A 45 -0.88 0.25 -2.11
C MET A 45 -0.38 -1.12 -2.60
N TYR A 46 0.78 -1.15 -3.24
CA TYR A 46 1.46 -2.37 -3.68
C TYR A 46 1.62 -3.38 -2.53
N ASP A 47 2.17 -2.94 -1.39
CA ASP A 47 2.42 -3.82 -0.26
C ASP A 47 1.14 -4.31 0.40
N VAL A 48 0.14 -3.44 0.59
CA VAL A 48 -1.14 -3.85 1.22
C VAL A 48 -1.97 -4.77 0.34
N MET A 49 -1.77 -4.75 -0.97
CA MET A 49 -2.37 -5.72 -1.89
C MET A 49 -1.75 -7.12 -1.74
N GLY A 50 -0.53 -7.22 -1.22
CA GLY A 50 0.22 -8.45 -1.05
C GLY A 50 1.53 -8.50 -1.84
N GLY A 51 1.96 -7.38 -2.43
CA GLY A 51 3.23 -7.25 -3.14
C GLY A 51 3.24 -7.93 -4.52
N LYS A 52 4.36 -8.54 -4.84
CA LYS A 52 4.60 -9.18 -6.15
C LYS A 52 3.53 -10.20 -6.50
N ASN A 53 2.99 -10.07 -7.72
CA ASN A 53 1.93 -10.91 -8.28
C ASN A 53 0.60 -10.87 -7.50
N SER A 54 0.41 -9.88 -6.63
CA SER A 54 -0.85 -9.75 -5.89
C SER A 54 -2.03 -9.43 -6.80
N MET A 55 -1.85 -8.64 -7.86
CA MET A 55 -2.90 -8.31 -8.82
C MET A 55 -3.54 -9.57 -9.42
N ILE A 56 -2.78 -10.63 -9.67
CA ILE A 56 -3.29 -11.90 -10.19
C ILE A 56 -4.29 -12.50 -9.18
N LYS A 57 -3.94 -12.53 -7.89
CA LYS A 57 -4.81 -13.03 -6.83
C LYS A 57 -6.06 -12.18 -6.66
N TRP A 58 -5.95 -10.88 -6.87
CA TRP A 58 -7.06 -9.94 -6.81
C TRP A 58 -8.07 -10.15 -7.94
N VAL A 59 -7.59 -10.51 -9.14
CA VAL A 59 -8.44 -10.91 -10.28
C VAL A 59 -9.16 -12.23 -10.00
N GLU A 60 -8.45 -13.18 -9.39
CA GLU A 60 -8.97 -14.53 -9.10
C GLU A 60 -9.88 -14.60 -7.87
N HIS A 61 -9.88 -13.56 -7.03
CA HIS A 61 -10.73 -13.50 -5.83
C HIS A 61 -12.23 -13.59 -6.18
N GLN A 62 -13.03 -14.16 -5.28
CA GLN A 62 -14.47 -14.27 -5.46
C GLN A 62 -15.22 -13.56 -4.33
N PRO A 63 -15.95 -12.47 -4.61
CA PRO A 63 -16.05 -11.77 -5.90
C PRO A 63 -14.74 -11.11 -6.30
N ALA A 64 -14.48 -10.96 -7.60
CA ALA A 64 -13.24 -10.41 -8.11
C ALA A 64 -12.98 -8.97 -7.61
N TRP A 65 -11.78 -8.71 -7.11
CA TRP A 65 -11.35 -7.39 -6.66
C TRP A 65 -10.63 -6.58 -7.74
N ALA A 66 -10.19 -7.24 -8.81
CA ALA A 66 -9.59 -6.58 -9.96
C ALA A 66 -10.16 -7.13 -11.27
N SER A 67 -10.05 -6.33 -12.31
CA SER A 67 -10.51 -6.66 -13.66
C SER A 67 -9.53 -7.58 -14.37
N LYS A 68 -10.03 -8.28 -15.41
CA LYS A 68 -9.22 -9.21 -16.21
C LYS A 68 -8.13 -8.54 -17.07
N ASP A 69 -8.05 -7.22 -17.03
CA ASP A 69 -6.94 -6.46 -17.61
C ASP A 69 -5.70 -6.44 -16.70
N TYR A 70 -5.83 -6.91 -15.45
CA TYR A 70 -4.78 -6.96 -14.44
C TYR A 70 -4.19 -5.59 -14.07
N VAL A 71 -4.98 -4.54 -14.21
CA VAL A 71 -4.60 -3.15 -13.93
C VAL A 71 -5.64 -2.44 -13.08
N HIS A 72 -6.93 -2.54 -13.42
CA HIS A 72 -7.99 -1.79 -12.79
C HIS A 72 -8.73 -2.60 -11.72
N PHE A 73 -9.12 -1.92 -10.66
CA PHE A 73 -9.98 -2.51 -9.63
C PHE A 73 -11.43 -2.62 -10.09
N THR A 74 -12.12 -3.63 -9.58
CA THR A 74 -13.58 -3.65 -9.55
C THR A 74 -14.09 -2.71 -8.46
N GLN A 75 -15.40 -2.49 -8.39
CA GLN A 75 -16.00 -1.74 -7.29
C GLN A 75 -15.69 -2.38 -5.92
N GLN A 76 -15.74 -3.71 -5.83
CA GLN A 76 -15.40 -4.44 -4.62
C GLN A 76 -13.92 -4.26 -4.25
N GLY A 77 -13.02 -4.31 -5.25
CA GLY A 77 -11.60 -4.07 -5.02
C GLY A 77 -11.30 -2.65 -4.58
N ALA A 78 -11.95 -1.66 -5.18
CA ALA A 78 -11.82 -0.26 -4.76
C ALA A 78 -12.29 -0.06 -3.31
N THR A 79 -13.41 -0.68 -2.93
CA THR A 79 -13.89 -0.68 -1.53
C THR A 79 -12.86 -1.33 -0.61
N ARG A 80 -12.29 -2.47 -1.01
CA ARG A 80 -11.26 -3.15 -0.21
C ARG A 80 -10.01 -2.31 0.00
N ILE A 81 -9.53 -1.62 -1.03
CA ILE A 81 -8.40 -0.67 -0.91
C ILE A 81 -8.73 0.47 0.05
N ALA A 82 -9.94 1.03 -0.06
CA ALA A 82 -10.38 2.11 0.84
C ALA A 82 -10.43 1.64 2.30
N GLU A 83 -10.94 0.44 2.57
CA GLU A 83 -10.94 -0.16 3.91
C GLU A 83 -9.52 -0.34 4.46
N LEU A 84 -8.60 -0.88 3.66
CA LEU A 84 -7.19 -1.06 4.06
C LEU A 84 -6.52 0.27 4.35
N PHE A 85 -6.79 1.30 3.55
CA PHE A 85 -6.28 2.65 3.78
C PHE A 85 -6.81 3.22 5.11
N VAL A 86 -8.12 3.18 5.32
CA VAL A 86 -8.75 3.71 6.54
C VAL A 86 -8.26 2.97 7.78
N GLN A 87 -8.14 1.64 7.73
CA GLN A 87 -7.59 0.86 8.85
C GLN A 87 -6.18 1.32 9.22
N THR A 88 -5.30 1.47 8.22
CA THR A 88 -3.94 1.98 8.46
C THR A 88 -3.96 3.38 9.02
N PHE A 89 -4.75 4.28 8.42
CA PHE A 89 -4.87 5.66 8.86
C PHE A 89 -5.34 5.76 10.32
N MET A 90 -6.34 4.97 10.69
CA MET A 90 -6.89 4.99 12.05
C MET A 90 -5.90 4.48 13.11
N ILE A 91 -5.05 3.50 12.76
CA ILE A 91 -3.97 3.05 13.66
C ILE A 91 -3.03 4.22 13.98
N TYR A 92 -2.59 4.96 12.96
CA TYR A 92 -1.71 6.13 13.16
C TYR A 92 -2.42 7.29 13.86
N TYR A 93 -3.70 7.50 13.57
CA TYR A 93 -4.52 8.52 14.24
C TYR A 93 -4.65 8.24 15.74
N ASP A 94 -5.00 7.02 16.11
CA ASP A 94 -5.13 6.59 17.49
C ASP A 94 -3.79 6.69 18.23
N TYR A 95 -2.70 6.27 17.58
CA TYR A 95 -1.35 6.40 18.12
C TYR A 95 -0.94 7.85 18.37
N TYR A 96 -1.23 8.75 17.43
CA TYR A 96 -0.99 10.18 17.60
C TYR A 96 -1.75 10.75 18.81
N HIS A 97 -3.01 10.38 18.97
CA HIS A 97 -3.80 10.80 20.13
C HIS A 97 -3.32 10.19 21.44
N PHE A 98 -2.85 8.94 21.39
CA PHE A 98 -2.22 8.31 22.55
C PHE A 98 -0.99 9.09 23.00
N LEU A 99 -0.09 9.43 22.10
CA LEU A 99 1.11 10.22 22.44
C LEU A 99 0.76 11.61 22.99
N LYS A 100 -0.25 12.26 22.44
CA LYS A 100 -0.72 13.56 22.97
C LYS A 100 -1.22 13.49 24.40
N ARG A 101 -1.88 12.40 24.78
CA ARG A 101 -2.40 12.19 26.14
C ARG A 101 -1.33 11.68 27.11
N ASN A 102 -0.25 11.17 26.58
CA ASN A 102 0.84 10.55 27.34
C ASN A 102 2.19 11.18 26.94
N PRO A 103 2.42 12.46 27.28
CA PRO A 103 3.60 13.20 26.80
C PRO A 103 4.94 12.65 27.34
N GLN A 104 4.89 11.74 28.32
CA GLN A 104 6.06 10.99 28.80
C GLN A 104 6.57 9.94 27.82
N TRP A 105 5.76 9.57 26.81
CA TRP A 105 6.12 8.63 25.74
C TRP A 105 6.51 9.39 24.48
N ASN A 106 7.51 8.90 23.77
CA ASN A 106 7.83 9.37 22.43
C ASN A 106 7.92 8.19 21.45
N ALA A 107 7.94 8.48 20.16
CA ALA A 107 7.94 7.43 19.13
C ALA A 107 9.18 6.52 19.22
N ASN A 108 10.32 7.04 19.68
CA ASN A 108 11.56 6.27 19.79
C ASN A 108 11.54 5.27 20.95
N ASP A 109 10.75 5.52 21.98
CA ASP A 109 10.62 4.63 23.14
C ASP A 109 9.85 3.35 22.82
N LEU A 110 9.17 3.32 21.69
CA LEU A 110 8.31 2.21 21.23
C LEU A 110 8.96 1.37 20.15
N ILE A 111 10.16 1.72 19.71
CA ILE A 111 10.95 0.90 18.78
C ILE A 111 11.58 -0.22 19.62
N ILE A 112 10.97 -1.40 19.57
CA ILE A 112 11.57 -2.62 20.10
C ILE A 112 12.56 -3.11 19.03
N GLU A 113 13.84 -3.03 19.35
CA GLU A 113 14.90 -3.63 18.51
C GLU A 113 14.78 -5.15 18.45
#